data_0f3d552d3416a3b33cf69c5b1f5c3184
#
_entry.id   0f3d552d3416a3b33cf69c5b1f5c3184
#
_cell.length_a   1.000
_cell.length_b   1.000
_cell.length_c   1.000
_cell.angle_alpha   90.00
_cell.angle_beta   90.00
_cell.angle_gamma   90.00
#
_symmetry.space_group_name_H-M   'P 1'
#
loop_
_entity.id
_entity.type
_entity.pdbx_description
1 polymer ?
#
loop_
_entity_poly.entity_id
_entity_poly.type
_entity_poly.pdbx_seq_one_letter_code
_entity_poly.pdbx_strand_id
1 'polypeptide(L)'
;MGNFQQDIRKTLIKYALAPIFVLAVLGAGFAWWSWQHDVVQRSEEARSVAAEVLDRLLMDYGQRIEYVANNGDFANVQSNIEHRRALYEWLYHEVNIAHDGTRFFLVNREGQILLSNYKELPEYLQSLPMNWGIWQRMREGRAQTVTEFGPRIRHRNSDLLLGRAVVRNDDIQGYWLFVIDGDYLANAISSPYMDFAMVNSFGYASVATSPDLQEGEFQSLPASFAGKNRQMAELNKQDFYITRQRIGESDFSLYSAMPVGELKGRYGMAAAVLIGMLSIMLPVLLYLARQESKARARAVEKQNTIFEMRQLEAQFHPHFIFNTLENIKFMIRLNPEAAVNMVVNLSSILRYGINNLVQEVTLAEEWKYTRAYLEIMQYRFGKRLHCEFDLQVNMDRVKIPKLIFQPILENAIKYGEAEDGSISVELGVYEKAGELFISVANDGLPIPPEQLQELQSLLKGRDNPTVHTGIYNVHRRLRLMYGERYGVTVHSGEPEGTRVELKLPLCT
;
A
#
# COMPACT_ATOMS: atom_id res chain seq x y z
N MET A 1 -1.15 21.36 -19.72
CA MET A 1 -1.70 20.03 -19.40
C MET A 1 -0.67 18.98 -19.03
N GLY A 2 0.54 18.93 -19.61
CA GLY A 2 1.57 17.93 -19.30
C GLY A 2 2.10 17.95 -17.86
N ASN A 3 2.38 19.10 -17.29
CA ASN A 3 2.88 19.23 -15.90
C ASN A 3 1.85 18.80 -14.85
N PHE A 4 0.57 19.03 -15.09
CA PHE A 4 -0.52 18.65 -14.18
C PHE A 4 -0.70 17.14 -14.08
N GLN A 5 -0.61 16.42 -15.21
CA GLN A 5 -0.65 14.96 -15.21
C GLN A 5 0.58 14.33 -14.53
N GLN A 6 1.75 14.96 -14.67
CA GLN A 6 2.97 14.52 -13.97
C GLN A 6 2.87 14.71 -12.45
N ASP A 7 2.29 15.78 -11.96
CA ASP A 7 2.11 16.02 -10.53
C ASP A 7 1.09 15.07 -9.89
N ILE A 8 -0.03 14.77 -10.58
CA ILE A 8 -0.97 13.75 -10.13
C ILE A 8 -0.28 12.38 -10.07
N ARG A 9 0.50 12.04 -11.08
CA ARG A 9 1.24 10.76 -11.13
C ARG A 9 2.27 10.66 -10.00
N LYS A 10 3.03 11.72 -9.71
CA LYS A 10 3.97 11.78 -8.59
C LYS A 10 3.28 11.64 -7.23
N THR A 11 2.17 12.32 -7.03
CA THR A 11 1.35 12.26 -5.81
C THR A 11 0.80 10.86 -5.60
N LEU A 12 0.29 10.22 -6.64
CA LEU A 12 -0.27 8.86 -6.61
C LEU A 12 0.81 7.81 -6.32
N ILE A 13 1.99 7.95 -6.91
CA ILE A 13 3.15 7.08 -6.65
C ILE A 13 3.62 7.25 -5.20
N LYS A 14 3.79 8.48 -4.74
CA LYS A 14 4.36 8.78 -3.41
C LYS A 14 3.44 8.35 -2.26
N TYR A 15 2.13 8.63 -2.37
CA TYR A 15 1.19 8.48 -1.24
C TYR A 15 0.32 7.23 -1.33
N ALA A 16 0.22 6.57 -2.47
CA ALA A 16 -0.55 5.34 -2.62
C ALA A 16 0.33 4.14 -2.93
N LEU A 17 1.10 4.15 -4.00
CA LEU A 17 1.85 2.97 -4.44
C LEU A 17 3.06 2.66 -3.56
N ALA A 18 3.82 3.67 -3.13
CA ALA A 18 5.02 3.44 -2.31
C ALA A 18 4.70 2.83 -0.93
N PRO A 19 3.71 3.30 -0.14
CA PRO A 19 3.34 2.66 1.11
C PRO A 19 2.82 1.23 0.94
N ILE A 20 2.03 0.96 -0.12
CA ILE A 20 1.53 -0.38 -0.42
C ILE A 20 2.68 -1.32 -0.74
N PHE A 21 3.62 -0.88 -1.58
CA PHE A 21 4.81 -1.67 -1.90
C PHE A 21 5.64 -1.98 -0.67
N VAL A 22 5.88 -0.99 0.20
CA VAL A 22 6.60 -1.19 1.47
C VAL A 22 5.89 -2.20 2.37
N LEU A 23 4.56 -2.09 2.53
CA LEU A 23 3.78 -3.04 3.33
C LEU A 23 3.79 -4.45 2.73
N ALA A 24 3.72 -4.59 1.41
CA ALA A 24 3.82 -5.88 0.75
C ALA A 24 5.21 -6.53 0.95
N VAL A 25 6.28 -5.76 0.82
CA VAL A 25 7.66 -6.24 1.07
C VAL A 25 7.86 -6.64 2.53
N LEU A 26 7.40 -5.81 3.48
CA LEU A 26 7.48 -6.13 4.92
C LEU A 26 6.64 -7.37 5.26
N GLY A 27 5.44 -7.50 4.71
CA GLY A 27 4.58 -8.67 4.90
C GLY A 27 5.18 -9.96 4.33
N ALA A 28 5.74 -9.90 3.12
CA ALA A 28 6.45 -11.03 2.52
C ALA A 28 7.72 -11.39 3.30
N GLY A 29 8.50 -10.41 3.74
CA GLY A 29 9.68 -10.60 4.57
C GLY A 29 9.33 -11.24 5.92
N PHE A 30 8.26 -10.79 6.57
CA PHE A 30 7.77 -11.37 7.82
C PHE A 30 7.29 -12.82 7.63
N ALA A 31 6.53 -13.11 6.59
CA ALA A 31 6.06 -14.46 6.29
C ALA A 31 7.22 -15.41 6.01
N TRP A 32 8.22 -14.96 5.24
CA TRP A 32 9.43 -15.75 4.98
C TRP A 32 10.26 -15.97 6.25
N TRP A 33 10.46 -14.95 7.08
CA TRP A 33 11.17 -15.05 8.36
C TRP A 33 10.44 -16.02 9.32
N SER A 34 9.13 -15.89 9.44
CA SER A 34 8.31 -16.76 10.29
C SER A 34 8.37 -18.21 9.81
N TRP A 35 8.30 -18.46 8.50
CA TRP A 35 8.49 -19.80 7.92
C TRP A 35 9.86 -20.36 8.24
N GLN A 36 10.92 -19.60 8.06
CA GLN A 36 12.29 -20.04 8.39
C GLN A 36 12.43 -20.38 9.87
N HIS A 37 11.89 -19.56 10.73
CA HIS A 37 11.97 -19.76 12.18
C HIS A 37 11.08 -20.94 12.64
N ASP A 38 9.81 -20.94 12.26
CA ASP A 38 8.83 -21.92 12.80
C ASP A 38 8.95 -23.31 12.16
N VAL A 39 9.33 -23.39 10.90
CA VAL A 39 9.37 -24.68 10.18
C VAL A 39 10.78 -25.19 10.06
N VAL A 40 11.70 -24.42 9.49
CA VAL A 40 13.04 -24.93 9.18
C VAL A 40 13.89 -25.05 10.44
N GLN A 41 14.00 -23.98 11.21
CA GLN A 41 14.89 -23.96 12.37
C GLN A 41 14.41 -24.93 13.45
N ARG A 42 13.12 -24.91 13.82
CA ARG A 42 12.58 -25.83 14.81
C ARG A 42 12.68 -27.30 14.37
N SER A 43 12.48 -27.55 13.07
CA SER A 43 12.62 -28.92 12.53
C SER A 43 14.08 -29.39 12.60
N GLU A 44 15.05 -28.55 12.31
CA GLU A 44 16.47 -28.89 12.40
C GLU A 44 16.93 -29.09 13.85
N GLU A 45 16.50 -28.22 14.77
CA GLU A 45 16.82 -28.32 16.19
C GLU A 45 16.26 -29.62 16.80
N ALA A 46 14.97 -29.90 16.61
CA ALA A 46 14.34 -31.08 17.18
C ALA A 46 14.90 -32.38 16.56
N ARG A 47 15.18 -32.38 15.25
CA ARG A 47 15.86 -33.51 14.61
C ARG A 47 17.25 -33.74 15.19
N SER A 48 18.03 -32.67 15.41
CA SER A 48 19.36 -32.77 15.98
C SER A 48 19.32 -33.37 17.40
N VAL A 49 18.37 -32.90 18.22
CA VAL A 49 18.17 -33.45 19.57
C VAL A 49 17.77 -34.92 19.53
N ALA A 50 16.82 -35.30 18.69
CA ALA A 50 16.39 -36.68 18.55
C ALA A 50 17.52 -37.59 18.03
N ALA A 51 18.31 -37.11 17.08
CA ALA A 51 19.47 -37.85 16.57
C ALA A 51 20.52 -38.06 17.66
N GLU A 52 20.82 -37.00 18.46
CA GLU A 52 21.78 -37.10 19.58
C GLU A 52 21.30 -38.11 20.64
N VAL A 53 19.99 -38.11 20.95
CA VAL A 53 19.42 -39.12 21.88
C VAL A 53 19.66 -40.53 21.36
N LEU A 54 19.36 -40.77 20.08
CA LEU A 54 19.55 -42.07 19.45
C LEU A 54 21.03 -42.49 19.37
N ASP A 55 21.90 -41.60 18.95
CA ASP A 55 23.36 -41.84 18.87
C ASP A 55 23.91 -42.18 20.25
N ARG A 56 23.49 -41.47 21.28
CA ARG A 56 23.90 -41.73 22.66
C ARG A 56 23.39 -43.08 23.15
N LEU A 57 22.15 -43.42 22.87
CA LEU A 57 21.53 -44.67 23.22
C LEU A 57 22.24 -45.84 22.52
N LEU A 58 22.48 -45.75 21.21
CA LEU A 58 23.17 -46.78 20.43
C LEU A 58 24.62 -46.98 20.92
N MET A 59 25.30 -45.88 21.22
CA MET A 59 26.66 -45.89 21.75
C MET A 59 26.72 -46.59 23.12
N ASP A 60 25.80 -46.26 24.04
CA ASP A 60 25.71 -46.82 25.37
C ASP A 60 25.46 -48.31 25.33
N TYR A 61 24.44 -48.76 24.61
CA TYR A 61 24.15 -50.19 24.42
C TYR A 61 25.26 -50.92 23.63
N GLY A 62 25.86 -50.26 22.64
CA GLY A 62 26.99 -50.75 21.90
C GLY A 62 28.22 -51.02 22.81
N GLN A 63 28.52 -50.10 23.72
CA GLN A 63 29.61 -50.30 24.71
C GLN A 63 29.26 -51.43 25.70
N ARG A 64 28.05 -51.50 26.19
CA ARG A 64 27.63 -52.58 27.11
C ARG A 64 27.70 -53.95 26.47
N ILE A 65 27.21 -54.14 25.24
CA ILE A 65 27.29 -55.42 24.56
C ILE A 65 28.74 -55.82 24.24
N GLU A 66 29.58 -54.84 23.90
CA GLU A 66 31.01 -55.05 23.69
C GLU A 66 31.73 -55.45 24.98
N TYR A 67 31.42 -54.79 26.08
CA TYR A 67 32.00 -55.11 27.37
C TYR A 67 31.67 -56.59 27.79
N VAL A 68 30.39 -56.98 27.69
CA VAL A 68 29.98 -58.37 28.06
C VAL A 68 30.50 -59.40 27.08
N ALA A 69 30.62 -59.08 25.80
CA ALA A 69 31.16 -60.02 24.82
C ALA A 69 32.68 -60.27 25.00
N ASN A 70 33.43 -59.24 25.46
CA ASN A 70 34.87 -59.36 25.66
C ASN A 70 35.25 -59.85 27.06
N ASN A 71 34.51 -59.47 28.09
CA ASN A 71 34.84 -59.75 29.50
C ASN A 71 33.93 -60.84 30.11
N GLY A 72 32.80 -61.15 29.54
CA GLY A 72 31.92 -62.25 29.95
C GLY A 72 32.59 -63.56 29.62
N ASP A 73 33.07 -64.27 30.62
CA ASP A 73 33.65 -65.62 30.41
C ASP A 73 32.55 -66.61 30.04
N PHE A 74 32.32 -66.77 28.74
CA PHE A 74 31.29 -67.63 28.17
C PHE A 74 31.34 -69.07 28.70
N ALA A 75 32.54 -69.66 28.88
CA ALA A 75 32.71 -71.00 29.41
C ALA A 75 32.27 -71.09 30.88
N ASN A 76 32.58 -70.03 31.68
CA ASN A 76 32.16 -69.98 33.08
C ASN A 76 30.68 -69.72 33.25
N VAL A 77 30.03 -68.98 32.29
CA VAL A 77 28.55 -68.80 32.29
C VAL A 77 27.85 -70.15 32.10
N GLN A 78 28.38 -71.08 31.30
CA GLN A 78 27.81 -72.43 31.13
C GLN A 78 28.04 -73.31 32.32
N SER A 79 29.21 -73.26 32.97
CA SER A 79 29.64 -74.21 33.95
C SER A 79 29.52 -73.74 35.41
N ASN A 80 29.52 -72.42 35.68
CA ASN A 80 29.56 -71.84 37.02
C ASN A 80 28.31 -71.01 37.31
N ILE A 81 27.47 -71.45 38.27
CA ILE A 81 26.21 -70.81 38.65
C ILE A 81 26.45 -69.46 39.33
N GLU A 82 27.50 -69.34 40.17
CA GLU A 82 27.80 -68.07 40.86
C GLU A 82 28.24 -67.00 39.87
N HIS A 83 29.10 -67.37 38.92
CA HIS A 83 29.53 -66.47 37.87
C HIS A 83 28.35 -66.01 36.98
N ARG A 84 27.48 -66.93 36.62
CA ARG A 84 26.25 -66.61 35.89
C ARG A 84 25.33 -65.68 36.65
N ARG A 85 25.18 -65.86 37.96
CA ARG A 85 24.37 -64.99 38.81
C ARG A 85 24.98 -63.59 38.93
N ALA A 86 26.27 -63.47 39.17
CA ALA A 86 26.95 -62.20 39.26
C ALA A 86 26.87 -61.39 37.96
N LEU A 87 27.03 -62.04 36.79
CA LEU A 87 26.87 -61.38 35.48
C LEU A 87 25.42 -60.97 35.22
N TYR A 88 24.46 -61.84 35.64
CA TYR A 88 23.06 -61.52 35.56
C TYR A 88 22.69 -60.28 36.40
N GLU A 89 23.11 -60.24 37.67
CA GLU A 89 22.82 -59.14 38.59
C GLU A 89 23.46 -57.83 38.07
N TRP A 90 24.65 -57.88 37.54
CA TRP A 90 25.31 -56.71 36.94
C TRP A 90 24.56 -56.24 35.69
N LEU A 91 24.25 -57.11 34.73
CA LEU A 91 23.48 -56.76 33.53
C LEU A 91 22.10 -56.27 33.87
N TYR A 92 21.41 -56.96 34.79
CA TYR A 92 20.08 -56.55 35.21
C TYR A 92 20.07 -55.17 35.83
N HIS A 93 21.07 -54.87 36.63
CA HIS A 93 21.23 -53.53 37.22
C HIS A 93 21.49 -52.48 36.14
N GLU A 94 22.45 -52.72 35.26
CA GLU A 94 22.80 -51.79 34.18
C GLU A 94 21.66 -51.55 33.18
N VAL A 95 20.88 -52.57 32.88
CA VAL A 95 19.74 -52.48 31.95
C VAL A 95 18.53 -51.87 32.63
N ASN A 96 18.21 -52.20 33.89
CA ASN A 96 17.06 -51.69 34.61
C ASN A 96 17.24 -50.24 35.11
N ILE A 97 18.43 -49.72 35.26
CA ILE A 97 18.63 -48.28 35.58
C ILE A 97 17.99 -47.40 34.53
N ALA A 98 17.97 -47.82 33.26
CA ALA A 98 17.39 -47.07 32.17
C ALA A 98 15.86 -47.09 32.18
N HIS A 99 15.19 -48.02 32.92
CA HIS A 99 13.73 -48.23 32.93
C HIS A 99 13.08 -48.35 31.53
N ASP A 100 13.85 -48.87 30.56
CA ASP A 100 13.51 -48.85 29.14
C ASP A 100 12.91 -50.18 28.61
N GLY A 101 12.73 -51.14 29.49
CA GLY A 101 12.19 -52.45 29.14
C GLY A 101 13.11 -53.27 28.22
N THR A 102 14.37 -52.91 28.12
CA THR A 102 15.35 -53.64 27.30
C THR A 102 15.50 -55.07 27.78
N ARG A 103 15.46 -56.01 26.86
CA ARG A 103 15.63 -57.44 27.08
C ARG A 103 17.01 -57.83 26.61
N PHE A 104 17.74 -58.59 27.41
CA PHE A 104 19.06 -59.15 27.02
C PHE A 104 19.05 -60.67 26.99
N PHE A 105 19.78 -61.22 26.05
CA PHE A 105 19.91 -62.63 25.83
C PHE A 105 21.36 -62.96 25.52
N LEU A 106 21.86 -63.99 26.19
CA LEU A 106 23.04 -64.71 25.76
C LEU A 106 22.56 -66.08 25.24
N VAL A 107 22.84 -66.39 23.99
CA VAL A 107 22.48 -67.63 23.37
C VAL A 107 23.70 -68.40 22.88
N ASN A 108 23.64 -69.78 22.90
CA ASN A 108 24.67 -70.63 22.32
C ASN A 108 24.55 -70.69 20.77
N ARG A 109 25.39 -71.46 20.11
CA ARG A 109 25.40 -71.61 18.63
C ARG A 109 24.09 -72.20 18.08
N GLU A 110 23.41 -72.99 18.90
CA GLU A 110 22.17 -73.64 18.56
C GLU A 110 20.91 -72.82 18.85
N GLY A 111 21.09 -71.59 19.41
CA GLY A 111 20.01 -70.65 19.73
C GLY A 111 19.37 -70.85 21.10
N GLN A 112 19.98 -71.73 21.96
CA GLN A 112 19.48 -71.94 23.32
C GLN A 112 19.92 -70.83 24.25
N ILE A 113 18.99 -70.37 25.09
CA ILE A 113 19.23 -69.26 26.03
C ILE A 113 20.10 -69.77 27.19
N LEU A 114 21.25 -69.13 27.38
CA LEU A 114 22.15 -69.39 28.49
C LEU A 114 21.97 -68.44 29.66
N LEU A 115 21.66 -67.14 29.32
CA LEU A 115 21.38 -66.08 30.28
C LEU A 115 20.41 -65.08 29.67
N SER A 116 19.41 -64.67 30.44
CA SER A 116 18.46 -63.63 29.99
C SER A 116 17.67 -63.09 31.16
N ASN A 117 17.16 -61.85 31.04
CA ASN A 117 16.17 -61.28 31.92
C ASN A 117 14.72 -61.65 31.52
N TYR A 118 14.54 -62.41 30.42
CA TYR A 118 13.25 -62.90 29.93
C TYR A 118 13.26 -64.41 29.76
N LYS A 119 12.10 -65.06 29.87
CA LYS A 119 12.03 -66.51 29.75
C LYS A 119 12.30 -67.01 28.34
N GLU A 120 11.85 -66.29 27.34
CA GLU A 120 11.87 -66.69 25.94
C GLU A 120 12.32 -65.55 25.05
N LEU A 121 12.97 -65.88 23.93
CA LEU A 121 13.23 -64.91 22.85
C LEU A 121 11.91 -64.38 22.29
N PRO A 122 11.87 -63.18 21.73
CA PRO A 122 10.74 -62.69 20.94
C PRO A 122 10.33 -63.74 19.88
N GLU A 123 9.02 -63.92 19.66
CA GLU A 123 8.46 -64.93 18.78
C GLU A 123 9.09 -64.92 17.38
N TYR A 124 9.31 -63.76 16.85
CA TYR A 124 9.94 -63.54 15.53
C TYR A 124 11.43 -63.99 15.50
N LEU A 125 12.11 -64.06 16.64
CA LEU A 125 13.49 -64.56 16.71
C LEU A 125 13.52 -66.08 16.98
N GLN A 126 12.48 -66.63 17.64
CA GLN A 126 12.37 -68.07 17.87
C GLN A 126 12.19 -68.81 16.57
N SER A 127 11.43 -68.24 15.65
CA SER A 127 11.17 -68.82 14.34
C SER A 127 12.26 -68.62 13.30
N LEU A 128 13.24 -67.73 13.60
CA LEU A 128 14.27 -67.35 12.66
C LEU A 128 15.45 -68.33 12.69
N PRO A 129 15.81 -68.96 11.58
CA PRO A 129 17.00 -69.82 11.53
C PRO A 129 18.26 -69.07 11.89
N MET A 130 19.20 -69.73 12.59
CA MET A 130 20.48 -69.14 13.04
C MET A 130 21.42 -68.68 11.90
N ASN A 131 21.07 -68.94 10.66
CA ASN A 131 21.78 -68.48 9.46
C ASN A 131 21.06 -67.32 8.73
N TRP A 132 20.06 -66.70 9.36
CA TRP A 132 19.26 -65.65 8.76
C TRP A 132 19.18 -64.39 9.68
N GLY A 133 18.89 -63.25 9.08
CA GLY A 133 18.67 -62.00 9.78
C GLY A 133 19.84 -61.60 10.69
N ILE A 134 19.55 -61.13 11.88
CA ILE A 134 20.59 -60.67 12.84
C ILE A 134 21.60 -61.77 13.20
N TRP A 135 21.20 -63.05 13.24
CA TRP A 135 22.11 -64.12 13.52
C TRP A 135 23.19 -64.29 12.44
N GLN A 136 22.80 -64.21 11.16
CA GLN A 136 23.72 -64.20 10.04
C GLN A 136 24.66 -62.99 10.10
N ARG A 137 24.08 -61.77 10.30
CA ARG A 137 24.87 -60.55 10.39
C ARG A 137 25.90 -60.59 11.52
N MET A 138 25.57 -61.09 12.71
CA MET A 138 26.49 -61.29 13.81
C MET A 138 27.61 -62.32 13.47
N ARG A 139 27.28 -63.36 12.71
CA ARG A 139 28.23 -64.37 12.24
C ARG A 139 29.22 -63.78 11.24
N GLU A 140 28.70 -62.99 10.29
CA GLU A 140 29.53 -62.33 9.26
C GLU A 140 30.37 -61.21 9.85
N GLY A 141 29.79 -60.40 10.74
CA GLY A 141 30.43 -59.29 11.43
C GLY A 141 31.37 -59.69 12.54
N ARG A 142 31.36 -60.99 12.96
CA ARG A 142 32.19 -61.56 14.02
C ARG A 142 32.26 -60.68 15.29
N ALA A 143 33.37 -60.02 15.53
CA ALA A 143 33.61 -59.18 16.72
C ALA A 143 32.99 -57.78 16.64
N GLN A 144 32.18 -57.47 15.62
CA GLN A 144 31.48 -56.17 15.50
C GLN A 144 30.07 -56.26 16.07
N THR A 145 29.61 -55.15 16.64
CA THR A 145 28.20 -54.95 17.03
C THR A 145 27.39 -54.66 15.80
N VAL A 146 26.32 -55.45 15.57
CA VAL A 146 25.39 -55.24 14.47
C VAL A 146 24.04 -54.76 15.02
N THR A 147 23.41 -53.86 14.26
CA THR A 147 22.10 -53.34 14.59
C THR A 147 21.12 -53.71 13.50
N GLU A 148 19.91 -54.15 13.88
CA GLU A 148 18.82 -54.51 12.95
C GLU A 148 17.49 -54.25 13.61
N PHE A 149 16.48 -53.86 12.81
CA PHE A 149 15.11 -53.83 13.32
C PHE A 149 14.44 -55.18 13.20
N GLY A 150 13.66 -55.54 14.21
CA GLY A 150 12.75 -56.66 14.13
C GLY A 150 11.73 -56.49 12.98
N PRO A 151 10.99 -57.55 12.67
CA PRO A 151 10.00 -57.56 11.60
C PRO A 151 8.92 -56.48 11.88
N ARG A 152 8.44 -55.84 10.81
CA ARG A 152 7.36 -54.88 10.90
C ARG A 152 6.06 -55.56 11.33
N ILE A 153 5.50 -55.16 12.44
CA ILE A 153 4.20 -55.54 12.93
C ILE A 153 3.24 -54.38 12.67
N ARG A 154 2.09 -54.66 12.05
CA ARG A 154 1.11 -53.63 11.71
C ARG A 154 0.63 -52.88 12.96
N HIS A 155 0.63 -51.55 12.90
CA HIS A 155 0.26 -50.65 14.01
C HIS A 155 1.11 -50.75 15.28
N ARG A 156 2.35 -51.30 15.19
CA ARG A 156 3.29 -51.38 16.30
C ARG A 156 4.70 -51.06 15.86
N ASN A 157 5.44 -50.38 16.71
CA ASN A 157 6.85 -50.12 16.47
C ASN A 157 7.67 -51.41 16.56
N SER A 158 8.64 -51.55 15.67
CA SER A 158 9.54 -52.69 15.65
C SER A 158 10.62 -52.54 16.71
N ASP A 159 10.92 -53.65 17.40
CA ASP A 159 12.04 -53.70 18.33
C ASP A 159 13.37 -53.41 17.60
N LEU A 160 14.29 -52.70 18.26
CA LEU A 160 15.65 -52.53 17.79
C LEU A 160 16.54 -53.62 18.41
N LEU A 161 17.23 -54.35 17.57
CA LEU A 161 18.11 -55.45 17.93
C LEU A 161 19.56 -54.98 17.85
N LEU A 162 20.30 -55.14 18.93
CA LEU A 162 21.77 -54.99 18.94
C LEU A 162 22.38 -56.35 19.24
N GLY A 163 23.21 -56.85 18.33
CA GLY A 163 23.77 -58.19 18.45
C GLY A 163 25.28 -58.17 18.28
N ARG A 164 25.99 -59.06 19.02
CA ARG A 164 27.43 -59.28 18.88
C ARG A 164 27.76 -60.75 19.11
N ALA A 165 28.60 -61.31 18.25
CA ALA A 165 29.10 -62.67 18.45
C ALA A 165 30.19 -62.69 19.56
N VAL A 166 30.15 -63.72 20.38
CA VAL A 166 31.22 -64.05 21.34
C VAL A 166 32.24 -64.91 20.63
N VAL A 167 33.42 -64.38 20.34
CA VAL A 167 34.49 -65.02 19.59
C VAL A 167 35.61 -65.40 20.52
N ARG A 168 36.03 -66.69 20.56
CA ARG A 168 37.23 -67.16 21.23
C ARG A 168 38.03 -68.08 20.32
N ASN A 169 39.33 -67.85 20.25
CA ASN A 169 40.23 -68.63 19.39
C ASN A 169 39.75 -68.74 17.93
N ASP A 170 39.26 -67.64 17.41
CA ASP A 170 38.69 -67.45 16.06
C ASP A 170 37.41 -68.28 15.81
N ASP A 171 36.80 -68.85 16.85
CA ASP A 171 35.59 -69.61 16.80
C ASP A 171 34.43 -68.91 17.58
N ILE A 172 33.23 -68.85 17.00
CA ILE A 172 32.04 -68.24 17.61
C ILE A 172 31.51 -69.22 18.67
N GLN A 173 31.43 -68.77 19.92
CA GLN A 173 30.93 -69.58 21.03
C GLN A 173 29.43 -69.38 21.25
N GLY A 174 28.89 -68.18 20.92
CA GLY A 174 27.52 -67.82 21.07
C GLY A 174 27.29 -66.36 20.70
N TYR A 175 26.18 -65.79 21.09
CA TYR A 175 25.76 -64.46 20.69
C TYR A 175 25.15 -63.71 21.87
N TRP A 176 25.54 -62.47 22.07
CA TRP A 176 24.85 -61.50 22.89
C TRP A 176 23.83 -60.76 22.03
N LEU A 177 22.62 -60.58 22.55
CA LEU A 177 21.54 -59.84 21.89
C LEU A 177 20.85 -58.96 22.91
N PHE A 178 20.76 -57.65 22.63
CA PHE A 178 19.89 -56.70 23.30
C PHE A 178 18.72 -56.38 22.41
N VAL A 179 17.52 -56.43 22.99
CA VAL A 179 16.27 -56.13 22.30
C VAL A 179 15.64 -54.93 22.99
N ILE A 180 15.68 -53.78 22.32
CA ILE A 180 15.15 -52.52 22.81
C ILE A 180 13.74 -52.37 22.24
N ASP A 181 12.77 -52.10 23.10
CA ASP A 181 11.38 -51.94 22.72
C ASP A 181 11.18 -50.72 21.78
N GLY A 182 10.50 -50.91 20.66
CA GLY A 182 10.28 -49.88 19.67
C GLY A 182 9.40 -48.72 20.15
N ASP A 183 8.44 -49.00 21.07
CA ASP A 183 7.61 -47.94 21.62
C ASP A 183 8.38 -47.07 22.63
N TYR A 184 9.35 -47.68 23.36
CA TYR A 184 10.30 -46.91 24.17
C TYR A 184 11.15 -45.97 23.30
N LEU A 185 11.67 -46.46 22.18
CA LEU A 185 12.45 -45.65 21.24
C LEU A 185 11.60 -44.48 20.68
N ALA A 186 10.36 -44.75 20.28
CA ALA A 186 9.44 -43.72 19.81
C ALA A 186 9.21 -42.63 20.87
N ASN A 187 8.99 -43.05 22.13
CA ASN A 187 8.82 -42.11 23.24
C ASN A 187 10.08 -41.30 23.53
N ALA A 188 11.24 -41.92 23.46
CA ALA A 188 12.52 -41.25 23.71
C ALA A 188 12.85 -40.12 22.73
N ILE A 189 12.37 -40.24 21.49
CA ILE A 189 12.57 -39.24 20.44
C ILE A 189 11.33 -38.36 20.23
N SER A 190 10.27 -38.52 21.00
CA SER A 190 9.02 -37.76 20.80
C SER A 190 9.20 -36.27 21.02
N SER A 191 8.49 -35.48 20.25
CA SER A 191 8.43 -34.04 20.39
C SER A 191 6.99 -33.55 20.25
N PRO A 192 6.59 -32.50 20.99
CA PRO A 192 5.23 -31.95 20.87
C PRO A 192 4.96 -31.22 19.55
N TYR A 193 6.02 -30.95 18.76
CA TYR A 193 5.90 -30.08 17.57
C TYR A 193 6.09 -30.82 16.26
N MET A 194 6.60 -32.05 16.29
CA MET A 194 6.84 -32.82 15.07
C MET A 194 6.91 -34.31 15.36
N ASP A 195 6.70 -35.08 14.33
CA ASP A 195 6.79 -36.50 14.34
C ASP A 195 8.13 -36.98 13.82
N PHE A 196 8.57 -38.18 14.32
CA PHE A 196 9.79 -38.80 13.90
C PHE A 196 9.54 -40.20 13.41
N ALA A 197 10.32 -40.66 12.43
CA ALA A 197 10.35 -42.04 11.98
C ALA A 197 11.81 -42.49 11.78
N MET A 198 12.14 -43.64 12.35
CA MET A 198 13.37 -44.38 12.02
C MET A 198 13.07 -45.29 10.84
N VAL A 199 13.72 -45.00 9.71
CA VAL A 199 13.46 -45.68 8.44
C VAL A 199 14.69 -46.51 8.06
N ASN A 200 14.46 -47.77 7.74
CA ASN A 200 15.51 -48.68 7.34
C ASN A 200 15.97 -48.43 5.89
N SER A 201 17.01 -49.15 5.44
CA SER A 201 17.58 -49.05 4.10
C SER A 201 16.57 -49.38 2.97
N PHE A 202 15.46 -50.05 3.29
CA PHE A 202 14.40 -50.42 2.34
C PHE A 202 13.30 -49.37 2.25
N GLY A 203 13.39 -48.26 3.02
CA GLY A 203 12.40 -47.21 3.02
C GLY A 203 11.16 -47.47 3.85
N TYR A 204 11.21 -48.39 4.79
CA TYR A 204 10.11 -48.67 5.72
C TYR A 204 10.37 -48.01 7.08
N ALA A 205 9.35 -47.36 7.63
CA ALA A 205 9.39 -46.95 9.01
C ALA A 205 9.34 -48.13 9.95
N SER A 206 10.40 -48.37 10.70
CA SER A 206 10.50 -49.39 11.72
C SER A 206 9.99 -48.91 13.07
N VAL A 207 10.30 -47.64 13.41
CA VAL A 207 9.81 -46.96 14.60
C VAL A 207 9.25 -45.59 14.16
N ALA A 208 8.08 -45.23 14.67
CA ALA A 208 7.47 -43.94 14.40
C ALA A 208 6.76 -43.39 15.63
N THR A 209 6.80 -42.05 15.82
CA THR A 209 6.15 -41.36 16.94
C THR A 209 4.66 -41.13 16.68
N SER A 210 4.22 -41.23 15.42
CA SER A 210 2.80 -41.12 15.06
C SER A 210 2.37 -42.22 14.11
N PRO A 211 1.07 -42.59 14.15
CA PRO A 211 0.49 -43.59 13.24
C PRO A 211 0.62 -43.17 11.78
N ASP A 212 0.49 -41.90 11.47
CA ASP A 212 0.56 -41.40 10.10
C ASP A 212 1.94 -41.64 9.46
N LEU A 213 3.01 -41.55 10.24
CA LEU A 213 4.36 -41.87 9.78
C LEU A 213 4.61 -43.37 9.76
N GLN A 214 3.99 -44.14 10.66
CA GLN A 214 4.16 -45.58 10.71
C GLN A 214 3.61 -46.31 9.47
N GLU A 215 2.50 -45.78 8.90
CA GLU A 215 1.90 -46.29 7.66
C GLU A 215 2.47 -45.57 6.41
N GLY A 216 3.28 -44.54 6.60
CA GLY A 216 3.84 -43.74 5.52
C GLY A 216 4.75 -44.53 4.59
N GLU A 217 4.57 -44.35 3.29
CA GLU A 217 5.43 -44.93 2.25
C GLU A 217 6.68 -44.05 2.05
N PHE A 218 7.72 -44.28 2.85
CA PHE A 218 9.00 -43.61 2.70
C PHE A 218 9.82 -44.13 1.49
N GLN A 219 9.37 -45.20 0.81
CA GLN A 219 10.10 -45.78 -0.31
C GLN A 219 10.31 -44.82 -1.49
N SER A 220 9.38 -43.93 -1.73
CA SER A 220 9.50 -42.91 -2.77
C SER A 220 10.37 -41.69 -2.37
N LEU A 221 10.62 -41.50 -1.07
CA LEU A 221 11.38 -40.36 -0.57
C LEU A 221 12.89 -40.45 -0.83
N PRO A 222 13.57 -41.61 -0.75
CA PRO A 222 15.02 -41.68 -1.01
C PRO A 222 15.43 -41.15 -2.39
N ALA A 223 14.62 -41.39 -3.42
CA ALA A 223 14.90 -40.89 -4.77
C ALA A 223 14.73 -39.35 -4.88
N SER A 224 13.78 -38.78 -4.16
CA SER A 224 13.52 -37.34 -4.14
C SER A 224 14.49 -36.56 -3.23
N PHE A 225 15.13 -37.23 -2.27
CA PHE A 225 16.17 -36.66 -1.42
C PHE A 225 17.58 -36.59 -2.07
N ALA A 226 17.74 -36.93 -3.36
CA ALA A 226 19.03 -36.97 -4.02
C ALA A 226 19.79 -35.64 -3.83
N GLY A 227 20.76 -35.65 -2.90
CA GLY A 227 21.61 -34.48 -2.57
C GLY A 227 21.00 -33.42 -1.67
N LYS A 228 19.78 -33.60 -1.12
CA LYS A 228 19.13 -32.67 -0.20
C LYS A 228 18.69 -33.38 1.09
N ASN A 229 19.04 -32.84 2.24
CA ASN A 229 18.61 -33.40 3.54
C ASN A 229 17.21 -32.92 3.98
N ARG A 230 16.48 -32.18 3.16
CA ARG A 230 15.16 -31.59 3.47
C ARG A 230 14.28 -31.46 2.23
N GLN A 231 12.99 -31.69 2.39
CA GLN A 231 11.99 -31.61 1.32
C GLN A 231 10.57 -31.41 1.86
N MET A 232 9.70 -30.79 1.06
CA MET A 232 8.26 -30.90 1.22
C MET A 232 7.77 -32.17 0.57
N ALA A 233 6.99 -32.96 1.29
CA ALA A 233 6.41 -34.19 0.76
C ALA A 233 4.99 -34.40 1.30
N GLU A 234 4.16 -35.08 0.52
CA GLU A 234 2.84 -35.49 0.92
C GLU A 234 2.93 -36.95 1.43
N LEU A 235 2.50 -37.19 2.68
CA LEU A 235 2.34 -38.49 3.27
C LEU A 235 0.89 -38.63 3.74
N ASN A 236 0.23 -39.68 3.38
CA ASN A 236 -1.17 -39.95 3.78
C ASN A 236 -2.12 -38.76 3.50
N LYS A 237 -1.95 -38.08 2.34
CA LYS A 237 -2.73 -36.89 1.93
C LYS A 237 -2.53 -35.64 2.81
N GLN A 238 -1.49 -35.64 3.63
CA GLN A 238 -1.08 -34.49 4.40
C GLN A 238 0.29 -34.00 3.93
N ASP A 239 0.45 -32.68 3.89
CA ASP A 239 1.72 -32.04 3.55
C ASP A 239 2.63 -31.97 4.78
N PHE A 240 3.84 -32.49 4.64
CA PHE A 240 4.88 -32.44 5.66
C PHE A 240 6.13 -31.74 5.14
N TYR A 241 6.79 -31.01 6.03
CA TYR A 241 8.17 -30.63 5.85
C TYR A 241 9.05 -31.72 6.47
N ILE A 242 9.77 -32.46 5.62
CA ILE A 242 10.53 -33.64 6.02
C ILE A 242 12.02 -33.32 5.97
N THR A 243 12.74 -33.72 7.04
CA THR A 243 14.19 -33.69 7.05
C THR A 243 14.71 -35.09 7.34
N ARG A 244 15.93 -35.40 6.86
CA ARG A 244 16.59 -36.70 7.02
C ARG A 244 17.95 -36.52 7.63
N GLN A 245 18.31 -37.41 8.56
CA GLN A 245 19.66 -37.55 9.12
C GLN A 245 20.01 -39.02 9.27
N ARG A 246 21.20 -39.38 8.84
CA ARG A 246 21.72 -40.74 9.11
C ARG A 246 22.15 -40.82 10.55
N ILE A 247 21.89 -41.93 11.23
CA ILE A 247 22.26 -42.19 12.63
C ILE A 247 23.57 -43.00 12.68
N GLY A 248 24.63 -42.35 13.08
CA GLY A 248 25.93 -43.00 13.18
C GLY A 248 26.33 -43.76 11.91
N GLU A 249 26.94 -44.96 12.11
CA GLU A 249 27.27 -45.91 11.04
C GLU A 249 26.15 -46.92 10.74
N SER A 250 24.95 -46.71 11.33
CA SER A 250 23.80 -47.60 11.15
C SER A 250 23.21 -47.59 9.75
N ASP A 251 22.50 -48.65 9.37
CA ASP A 251 21.80 -48.78 8.09
C ASP A 251 20.46 -48.05 8.06
N PHE A 252 20.14 -47.26 9.06
CA PHE A 252 18.86 -46.55 9.11
C PHE A 252 19.06 -45.03 9.24
N SER A 253 18.01 -44.31 8.89
CA SER A 253 17.97 -42.84 8.95
C SER A 253 16.80 -42.38 9.80
N LEU A 254 17.03 -41.30 10.56
CA LEU A 254 15.99 -40.58 11.26
C LEU A 254 15.37 -39.56 10.31
N TYR A 255 14.06 -39.67 10.12
CA TYR A 255 13.24 -38.68 9.44
C TYR A 255 12.48 -37.87 10.49
N SER A 256 12.49 -36.58 10.39
CA SER A 256 11.56 -35.71 11.11
C SER A 256 10.51 -35.20 10.14
N ALA A 257 9.27 -35.18 10.55
CA ALA A 257 8.12 -34.76 9.75
C ALA A 257 7.31 -33.72 10.53
N MET A 258 7.27 -32.51 10.03
CA MET A 258 6.46 -31.43 10.60
C MET A 258 5.22 -31.22 9.73
N PRO A 259 4.00 -31.39 10.28
CA PRO A 259 2.78 -31.16 9.52
C PRO A 259 2.65 -29.67 9.19
N VAL A 260 2.62 -29.31 7.89
CA VAL A 260 2.57 -27.91 7.44
C VAL A 260 1.17 -27.49 6.98
N GLY A 261 0.20 -28.38 6.97
CA GLY A 261 -1.17 -28.09 6.54
C GLY A 261 -1.84 -26.97 7.37
N GLU A 262 -1.77 -27.06 8.68
CA GLU A 262 -2.29 -26.03 9.58
C GLU A 262 -1.52 -24.70 9.46
N LEU A 263 -0.20 -24.76 9.30
CA LEU A 263 0.64 -23.58 9.08
C LEU A 263 0.30 -22.89 7.76
N LYS A 264 0.12 -23.65 6.67
CA LYS A 264 -0.36 -23.11 5.39
C LYS A 264 -1.71 -22.38 5.55
N GLY A 265 -2.63 -22.95 6.33
CA GLY A 265 -3.91 -22.32 6.65
C GLY A 265 -3.73 -21.00 7.40
N ARG A 266 -2.89 -20.94 8.42
CA ARG A 266 -2.60 -19.73 9.21
C ARG A 266 -1.92 -18.64 8.36
N TYR A 267 -0.90 -18.99 7.56
CA TYR A 267 -0.24 -18.04 6.64
C TYR A 267 -1.19 -17.61 5.51
N GLY A 268 -2.00 -18.50 4.98
CA GLY A 268 -3.03 -18.20 3.98
C GLY A 268 -4.07 -17.23 4.52
N MET A 269 -4.53 -17.39 5.75
CA MET A 269 -5.46 -16.47 6.41
C MET A 269 -4.81 -15.10 6.64
N ALA A 270 -3.57 -15.05 7.12
CA ALA A 270 -2.83 -13.79 7.29
C ALA A 270 -2.64 -13.06 5.97
N ALA A 271 -2.29 -13.79 4.90
CA ALA A 271 -2.19 -13.21 3.55
C ALA A 271 -3.54 -12.69 3.04
N ALA A 272 -4.64 -13.44 3.25
CA ALA A 272 -5.98 -13.00 2.87
C ALA A 272 -6.41 -11.74 3.61
N VAL A 273 -6.14 -11.62 4.91
CA VAL A 273 -6.39 -10.41 5.70
C VAL A 273 -5.57 -9.23 5.18
N LEU A 274 -4.28 -9.45 4.87
CA LEU A 274 -3.41 -8.41 4.30
C LEU A 274 -3.94 -7.92 2.95
N ILE A 275 -4.29 -8.84 2.05
CA ILE A 275 -4.87 -8.52 0.74
C ILE A 275 -6.19 -7.76 0.91
N GLY A 276 -7.04 -8.19 1.85
CA GLY A 276 -8.30 -7.50 2.18
C GLY A 276 -8.06 -6.06 2.66
N MET A 277 -7.13 -5.85 3.57
CA MET A 277 -6.75 -4.51 4.04
C MET A 277 -6.22 -3.62 2.89
N LEU A 278 -5.34 -4.17 2.05
CA LEU A 278 -4.80 -3.45 0.89
C LEU A 278 -5.90 -3.11 -0.13
N SER A 279 -6.86 -4.02 -0.34
CA SER A 279 -8.00 -3.82 -1.25
C SER A 279 -8.93 -2.70 -0.80
N ILE A 280 -9.07 -2.46 0.50
CA ILE A 280 -9.84 -1.35 1.08
C ILE A 280 -9.01 -0.06 1.08
N MET A 281 -7.75 -0.14 1.50
CA MET A 281 -6.88 1.04 1.64
C MET A 281 -6.58 1.71 0.30
N LEU A 282 -6.35 0.94 -0.76
CA LEU A 282 -6.01 1.47 -2.08
C LEU A 282 -7.09 2.41 -2.66
N PRO A 283 -8.38 2.02 -2.74
CA PRO A 283 -9.42 2.91 -3.23
C PRO A 283 -9.63 4.14 -2.34
N VAL A 284 -9.47 4.02 -1.02
CA VAL A 284 -9.54 5.17 -0.10
C VAL A 284 -8.42 6.18 -0.39
N LEU A 285 -7.18 5.73 -0.54
CA LEU A 285 -6.05 6.58 -0.89
C LEU A 285 -6.22 7.23 -2.27
N LEU A 286 -6.72 6.48 -3.26
CA LEU A 286 -7.03 7.01 -4.58
C LEU A 286 -8.15 8.06 -4.54
N TYR A 287 -9.17 7.84 -3.72
CA TYR A 287 -10.24 8.81 -3.50
C TYR A 287 -9.72 10.11 -2.88
N LEU A 288 -8.91 10.02 -1.81
CA LEU A 288 -8.30 11.18 -1.15
C LEU A 288 -7.38 11.96 -2.10
N ALA A 289 -6.54 11.26 -2.87
CA ALA A 289 -5.66 11.88 -3.86
C ALA A 289 -6.45 12.62 -4.96
N ARG A 290 -7.59 12.06 -5.41
CA ARG A 290 -8.49 12.72 -6.36
C ARG A 290 -9.17 13.94 -5.78
N GLN A 291 -9.59 13.91 -4.52
CA GLN A 291 -10.18 15.05 -3.82
C GLN A 291 -9.18 16.21 -3.71
N GLU A 292 -7.96 15.93 -3.29
CA GLU A 292 -6.89 16.93 -3.19
C GLU A 292 -6.55 17.56 -4.56
N SER A 293 -6.44 16.72 -5.59
CA SER A 293 -6.20 17.17 -6.96
C SER A 293 -7.31 18.11 -7.47
N LYS A 294 -8.59 17.76 -7.22
CA LYS A 294 -9.74 18.63 -7.58
C LYS A 294 -9.73 19.95 -6.80
N ALA A 295 -9.37 19.91 -5.52
CA ALA A 295 -9.28 21.13 -4.69
C ALA A 295 -8.20 22.09 -5.21
N ARG A 296 -7.01 21.56 -5.55
CA ARG A 296 -5.92 22.36 -6.14
C ARG A 296 -6.30 22.94 -7.51
N ALA A 297 -6.95 22.14 -8.37
CA ALA A 297 -7.39 22.64 -9.66
C ALA A 297 -8.37 23.82 -9.54
N ARG A 298 -9.35 23.74 -8.63
CA ARG A 298 -10.29 24.83 -8.34
C ARG A 298 -9.60 26.08 -7.77
N ALA A 299 -8.57 25.90 -6.93
CA ALA A 299 -7.79 27.01 -6.38
C ALA A 299 -7.02 27.75 -7.47
N VAL A 300 -6.39 27.04 -8.40
CA VAL A 300 -5.68 27.64 -9.55
C VAL A 300 -6.65 28.36 -10.48
N GLU A 301 -7.79 27.77 -10.79
CA GLU A 301 -8.83 28.40 -11.62
C GLU A 301 -9.33 29.70 -10.98
N LYS A 302 -9.60 29.68 -9.67
CA LYS A 302 -9.99 30.89 -8.92
C LYS A 302 -8.92 31.97 -8.94
N GLN A 303 -7.64 31.60 -8.79
CA GLN A 303 -6.52 32.54 -8.87
C GLN A 303 -6.41 33.17 -10.26
N ASN A 304 -6.57 32.36 -11.32
CA ASN A 304 -6.53 32.87 -12.70
C ASN A 304 -7.67 33.87 -12.95
N THR A 305 -8.87 33.55 -12.49
CA THR A 305 -10.04 34.47 -12.61
C THR A 305 -9.78 35.81 -11.88
N ILE A 306 -9.23 35.75 -10.65
CA ILE A 306 -8.87 36.98 -9.89
C ILE A 306 -7.77 37.75 -10.61
N PHE A 307 -6.78 37.08 -11.19
CA PHE A 307 -5.72 37.73 -11.94
C PHE A 307 -6.27 38.43 -13.21
N GLU A 308 -7.13 37.77 -13.98
CA GLU A 308 -7.81 38.36 -15.12
C GLU A 308 -8.64 39.60 -14.73
N MET A 309 -9.42 39.51 -13.63
CA MET A 309 -10.16 40.67 -13.11
C MET A 309 -9.26 41.84 -12.75
N ARG A 310 -8.16 41.59 -12.03
CA ARG A 310 -7.20 42.65 -11.67
C ARG A 310 -6.57 43.29 -12.90
N GLN A 311 -6.25 42.50 -13.92
CA GLN A 311 -5.72 43.01 -15.18
C GLN A 311 -6.70 43.90 -15.92
N LEU A 312 -8.00 43.56 -15.87
CA LEU A 312 -9.07 44.40 -16.43
C LEU A 312 -9.31 45.69 -15.63
N GLU A 313 -9.11 45.65 -14.31
CA GLU A 313 -9.21 46.85 -13.42
C GLU A 313 -8.02 47.80 -13.55
N ALA A 314 -6.84 47.30 -13.86
CA ALA A 314 -5.60 48.11 -13.92
C ALA A 314 -5.53 49.04 -15.15
N GLN A 315 -6.49 48.98 -16.05
CA GLN A 315 -6.55 49.85 -17.24
C GLN A 315 -7.22 51.19 -16.90
N PHE A 316 -6.74 51.92 -15.84
CA PHE A 316 -6.99 53.33 -15.74
C PHE A 316 -6.44 54.00 -17.01
N HIS A 317 -7.30 54.70 -17.77
CA HIS A 317 -6.86 55.39 -18.97
C HIS A 317 -5.86 56.51 -18.63
N PRO A 318 -4.56 56.29 -18.82
CA PRO A 318 -3.55 57.33 -18.53
C PRO A 318 -3.87 58.63 -19.29
N HIS A 319 -4.49 58.49 -20.45
CA HIS A 319 -4.91 59.58 -21.31
C HIS A 319 -5.93 60.54 -20.66
N PHE A 320 -6.91 59.99 -19.89
CA PHE A 320 -7.84 60.82 -19.13
C PHE A 320 -7.12 61.68 -18.09
N ILE A 321 -6.18 61.09 -17.35
CA ILE A 321 -5.39 61.80 -16.32
C ILE A 321 -4.58 62.92 -16.96
N PHE A 322 -3.84 62.63 -18.03
CA PHE A 322 -3.04 63.65 -18.74
C PHE A 322 -3.88 64.79 -19.29
N ASN A 323 -4.99 64.45 -19.97
CA ASN A 323 -5.90 65.45 -20.53
C ASN A 323 -6.54 66.33 -19.43
N THR A 324 -6.91 65.74 -18.29
CA THR A 324 -7.47 66.50 -17.17
C THR A 324 -6.43 67.47 -16.57
N LEU A 325 -5.18 67.00 -16.39
CA LEU A 325 -4.09 67.84 -15.90
C LEU A 325 -3.78 68.98 -16.84
N GLU A 326 -3.85 68.77 -18.17
CA GLU A 326 -3.69 69.88 -19.15
C GLU A 326 -4.84 70.86 -19.07
N ASN A 327 -6.06 70.43 -18.91
CA ASN A 327 -7.21 71.29 -18.72
C ASN A 327 -7.11 72.08 -17.41
N ILE A 328 -6.71 71.46 -16.32
CA ILE A 328 -6.45 72.14 -15.04
C ILE A 328 -5.39 73.26 -15.24
N LYS A 329 -4.28 72.90 -15.90
CA LYS A 329 -3.23 73.89 -16.21
C LYS A 329 -3.77 75.15 -16.97
N PHE A 330 -4.68 74.87 -17.90
CA PHE A 330 -5.30 75.97 -18.66
C PHE A 330 -6.29 76.77 -17.78
N MET A 331 -7.14 76.09 -16.99
CA MET A 331 -8.13 76.69 -16.11
C MET A 331 -7.53 77.52 -14.97
N ILE A 332 -6.31 77.22 -14.48
CA ILE A 332 -5.64 77.96 -13.45
C ILE A 332 -5.55 79.47 -13.83
N ARG A 333 -5.41 79.79 -15.13
CA ARG A 333 -5.33 81.15 -15.62
C ARG A 333 -6.70 81.77 -15.95
N LEU A 334 -7.67 80.97 -16.36
CA LEU A 334 -8.98 81.42 -16.81
C LEU A 334 -10.02 81.48 -15.67
N ASN A 335 -10.05 80.51 -14.85
CA ASN A 335 -10.96 80.33 -13.73
C ASN A 335 -10.32 79.52 -12.64
N PRO A 336 -9.60 80.11 -11.70
CA PRO A 336 -8.88 79.40 -10.63
C PRO A 336 -9.78 78.55 -9.74
N GLU A 337 -11.02 78.99 -9.50
CA GLU A 337 -11.97 78.27 -8.68
C GLU A 337 -12.37 76.90 -9.37
N ALA A 338 -12.65 77.01 -10.67
CA ALA A 338 -12.89 75.77 -11.48
C ALA A 338 -11.67 74.85 -11.49
N ALA A 339 -10.44 75.41 -11.57
CA ALA A 339 -9.23 74.55 -11.51
C ALA A 339 -9.08 73.83 -10.18
N VAL A 340 -9.39 74.47 -9.04
CA VAL A 340 -9.40 73.85 -7.73
C VAL A 340 -10.43 72.72 -7.66
N ASN A 341 -11.66 72.95 -8.15
CA ASN A 341 -12.71 71.95 -8.19
C ASN A 341 -12.31 70.73 -9.06
N MET A 342 -11.67 70.98 -10.21
CA MET A 342 -11.15 69.92 -11.07
C MET A 342 -10.07 69.09 -10.36
N VAL A 343 -9.17 69.68 -9.60
CA VAL A 343 -8.13 68.99 -8.81
C VAL A 343 -8.79 68.12 -7.73
N VAL A 344 -9.77 68.65 -6.99
CA VAL A 344 -10.49 67.92 -5.95
C VAL A 344 -11.24 66.71 -6.54
N ASN A 345 -11.96 66.93 -7.65
CA ASN A 345 -12.70 65.88 -8.35
C ASN A 345 -11.75 64.79 -8.90
N LEU A 346 -10.67 65.18 -9.57
CA LEU A 346 -9.66 64.25 -10.07
C LEU A 346 -9.04 63.45 -8.93
N SER A 347 -8.65 64.11 -7.83
CA SER A 347 -8.10 63.42 -6.65
C SER A 347 -9.08 62.41 -6.05
N SER A 348 -10.39 62.75 -6.01
CA SER A 348 -11.42 61.86 -5.48
C SER A 348 -11.61 60.62 -6.37
N ILE A 349 -11.64 60.79 -7.71
CA ILE A 349 -11.75 59.70 -8.69
C ILE A 349 -10.54 58.78 -8.60
N LEU A 350 -9.31 59.35 -8.55
CA LEU A 350 -8.09 58.57 -8.43
C LEU A 350 -8.06 57.75 -7.13
N ARG A 351 -8.42 58.36 -6.00
CA ARG A 351 -8.48 57.66 -4.70
C ARG A 351 -9.51 56.59 -4.70
N TYR A 352 -10.66 56.83 -5.33
CA TYR A 352 -11.70 55.80 -5.53
C TYR A 352 -11.16 54.64 -6.35
N GLY A 353 -10.49 54.89 -7.45
CA GLY A 353 -9.94 53.85 -8.32
C GLY A 353 -8.83 53.01 -7.69
N ILE A 354 -7.94 53.61 -6.86
CA ILE A 354 -6.80 52.91 -6.25
C ILE A 354 -7.22 51.95 -5.15
N ASN A 355 -8.37 52.15 -4.52
CA ASN A 355 -8.85 51.26 -3.45
C ASN A 355 -9.48 49.96 -4.02
N ASN A 356 -8.63 48.95 -4.29
CA ASN A 356 -8.98 47.69 -4.96
C ASN A 356 -9.52 46.61 -4.03
N LEU A 357 -9.86 46.91 -2.76
CA LEU A 357 -10.33 45.94 -1.79
C LEU A 357 -11.80 45.59 -1.96
N VAL A 358 -12.59 46.44 -2.62
CA VAL A 358 -14.03 46.31 -2.79
C VAL A 358 -14.37 46.23 -4.28
N GLN A 359 -14.91 45.11 -4.69
CA GLN A 359 -15.31 44.85 -6.11
C GLN A 359 -16.69 45.41 -6.46
N GLU A 360 -17.62 45.48 -5.50
CA GLU A 360 -18.97 45.97 -5.65
C GLU A 360 -19.20 47.12 -4.67
N VAL A 361 -19.88 48.16 -5.13
CA VAL A 361 -20.25 49.32 -4.35
C VAL A 361 -21.73 49.63 -4.51
N THR A 362 -22.30 50.47 -3.65
CA THR A 362 -23.65 50.96 -3.86
C THR A 362 -23.72 51.83 -5.12
N LEU A 363 -24.85 51.83 -5.78
CA LEU A 363 -25.12 52.73 -6.93
C LEU A 363 -24.92 54.20 -6.53
N ALA A 364 -25.26 54.58 -5.31
CA ALA A 364 -25.06 55.91 -4.75
C ALA A 364 -23.59 56.29 -4.67
N GLU A 365 -22.73 55.36 -4.26
CA GLU A 365 -21.28 55.54 -4.19
C GLU A 365 -20.67 55.69 -5.58
N GLU A 366 -20.97 54.79 -6.51
CA GLU A 366 -20.52 54.89 -7.91
C GLU A 366 -20.98 56.16 -8.58
N TRP A 367 -22.27 56.54 -8.35
CA TRP A 367 -22.85 57.76 -8.88
C TRP A 367 -22.08 59.02 -8.39
N LYS A 368 -21.70 59.08 -7.13
CA LYS A 368 -20.88 60.19 -6.57
C LYS A 368 -19.64 60.47 -7.39
N TYR A 369 -18.88 59.42 -7.74
CA TYR A 369 -17.65 59.57 -8.51
C TYR A 369 -17.91 59.76 -10.00
N THR A 370 -19.01 59.24 -10.53
CA THR A 370 -19.50 59.50 -11.87
C THR A 370 -19.84 60.98 -12.04
N ARG A 371 -20.50 61.56 -11.07
CA ARG A 371 -20.78 63.04 -11.08
C ARG A 371 -19.48 63.85 -11.06
N ALA A 372 -18.52 63.48 -10.22
CA ALA A 372 -17.19 64.15 -10.20
C ALA A 372 -16.50 64.08 -11.56
N TYR A 373 -16.61 62.95 -12.26
CA TYR A 373 -16.12 62.81 -13.64
C TYR A 373 -16.86 63.72 -14.63
N LEU A 374 -18.15 63.76 -14.59
CA LEU A 374 -18.97 64.60 -15.47
C LEU A 374 -18.75 66.09 -15.24
N GLU A 375 -18.53 66.51 -13.98
CA GLU A 375 -18.16 67.90 -13.65
C GLU A 375 -16.79 68.28 -14.29
N ILE A 376 -15.80 67.38 -14.29
CA ILE A 376 -14.54 67.63 -15.01
C ILE A 376 -14.82 67.76 -16.52
N MET A 377 -15.65 66.91 -17.10
CA MET A 377 -16.02 66.99 -18.52
C MET A 377 -16.79 68.25 -18.84
N GLN A 378 -17.66 68.74 -17.94
CA GLN A 378 -18.40 69.97 -18.10
C GLN A 378 -17.46 71.19 -18.15
N TYR A 379 -16.41 71.23 -17.34
CA TYR A 379 -15.37 72.30 -17.45
C TYR A 379 -14.57 72.23 -18.76
N ARG A 380 -14.42 70.97 -19.34
CA ARG A 380 -13.67 70.80 -20.59
C ARG A 380 -14.50 71.26 -21.82
N PHE A 381 -15.76 70.83 -21.87
CA PHE A 381 -16.65 70.98 -23.04
C PHE A 381 -17.60 72.24 -22.92
N GLY A 382 -17.74 72.76 -21.69
CA GLY A 382 -18.57 73.92 -21.42
C GLY A 382 -20.06 73.66 -21.75
N LYS A 383 -20.65 74.69 -22.42
CA LYS A 383 -22.07 74.59 -22.82
C LYS A 383 -22.38 73.55 -23.94
N ARG A 384 -21.35 72.96 -24.51
CA ARG A 384 -21.51 71.95 -25.56
C ARG A 384 -21.94 70.58 -24.98
N LEU A 385 -21.65 70.31 -23.71
CA LEU A 385 -22.01 69.03 -23.07
C LEU A 385 -23.33 69.20 -22.30
N HIS A 386 -24.30 68.40 -22.69
CA HIS A 386 -25.61 68.26 -22.03
C HIS A 386 -25.75 66.84 -21.50
N CYS A 387 -26.05 66.70 -20.21
CA CYS A 387 -26.22 65.39 -19.59
C CYS A 387 -27.59 65.31 -18.89
N GLU A 388 -28.36 64.30 -19.22
CA GLU A 388 -29.64 63.99 -18.60
C GLU A 388 -29.54 62.66 -17.82
N PHE A 389 -30.24 62.57 -16.66
CA PHE A 389 -30.12 61.44 -15.78
C PHE A 389 -31.53 60.99 -15.33
N ASP A 390 -31.83 59.72 -15.54
CA ASP A 390 -33.05 59.09 -15.06
C ASP A 390 -32.70 57.83 -14.21
N LEU A 391 -32.74 57.97 -12.89
CA LEU A 391 -32.35 56.93 -11.94
C LEU A 391 -33.58 56.41 -11.19
N GLN A 392 -34.24 55.39 -11.74
CA GLN A 392 -35.54 54.84 -11.27
C GLN A 392 -35.36 53.74 -10.22
N VAL A 393 -34.24 53.60 -9.53
CA VAL A 393 -33.97 52.56 -8.54
C VAL A 393 -33.45 53.18 -7.21
N ASN A 394 -33.54 52.37 -6.13
CA ASN A 394 -33.00 52.81 -4.84
C ASN A 394 -31.46 52.70 -4.85
N MET A 395 -30.80 53.84 -4.99
CA MET A 395 -29.36 53.95 -5.16
C MET A 395 -28.54 53.45 -3.96
N ASP A 396 -29.07 53.51 -2.74
CA ASP A 396 -28.38 53.04 -1.53
C ASP A 396 -28.41 51.54 -1.34
N ARG A 397 -29.37 50.85 -1.95
CA ARG A 397 -29.54 49.41 -1.81
C ARG A 397 -28.95 48.61 -2.96
N VAL A 398 -29.00 49.14 -4.17
CA VAL A 398 -28.49 48.46 -5.36
C VAL A 398 -27.00 48.46 -5.38
N LYS A 399 -26.36 47.29 -5.52
CA LYS A 399 -24.91 47.10 -5.66
C LYS A 399 -24.54 46.83 -7.11
N ILE A 400 -23.46 47.47 -7.55
CA ILE A 400 -22.91 47.34 -8.90
C ILE A 400 -21.38 47.25 -8.86
N PRO A 401 -20.75 46.72 -9.91
CA PRO A 401 -19.29 46.73 -10.00
C PRO A 401 -18.74 48.17 -10.04
N LYS A 402 -17.71 48.43 -9.29
CA LYS A 402 -17.00 49.68 -9.19
C LYS A 402 -16.45 50.12 -10.55
N LEU A 403 -16.48 51.41 -10.87
CA LEU A 403 -15.99 52.03 -12.12
C LEU A 403 -16.66 51.46 -13.40
N ILE A 404 -17.97 51.19 -13.34
CA ILE A 404 -18.71 50.65 -14.47
C ILE A 404 -19.25 51.74 -15.42
N PHE A 405 -19.59 52.91 -14.89
CA PHE A 405 -20.12 54.01 -15.70
C PHE A 405 -19.06 54.75 -16.50
N GLN A 406 -17.86 54.96 -15.89
CA GLN A 406 -16.83 55.80 -16.47
C GLN A 406 -16.40 55.38 -17.89
N PRO A 407 -16.09 54.09 -18.20
CA PRO A 407 -15.67 53.71 -19.56
C PRO A 407 -16.78 53.91 -20.60
N ILE A 408 -18.05 53.77 -20.19
CA ILE A 408 -19.19 53.88 -21.09
C ILE A 408 -19.50 55.38 -21.37
N LEU A 409 -19.46 56.20 -20.31
CA LEU A 409 -19.64 57.67 -20.44
C LEU A 409 -18.48 58.30 -21.21
N GLU A 410 -17.26 57.84 -21.01
CA GLU A 410 -16.07 58.30 -21.77
C GLU A 410 -16.30 58.05 -23.28
N ASN A 411 -16.78 56.89 -23.65
CA ASN A 411 -17.10 56.58 -25.04
C ASN A 411 -18.27 57.42 -25.56
N ALA A 412 -19.33 57.61 -24.78
CA ALA A 412 -20.49 58.42 -25.15
C ALA A 412 -20.11 59.89 -25.39
N ILE A 413 -19.25 60.46 -24.55
CA ILE A 413 -18.75 61.84 -24.72
C ILE A 413 -17.78 61.94 -25.89
N LYS A 414 -16.87 60.95 -26.06
CA LYS A 414 -15.83 60.98 -27.09
C LYS A 414 -16.38 60.89 -28.51
N TYR A 415 -17.45 60.07 -28.69
CA TYR A 415 -18.02 59.77 -29.98
C TYR A 415 -19.41 60.37 -30.16
N GLY A 416 -19.92 61.11 -29.16
CA GLY A 416 -21.24 61.68 -29.13
C GLY A 416 -21.33 63.13 -29.62
N GLU A 417 -20.34 63.64 -30.38
CA GLU A 417 -20.41 64.98 -30.96
C GLU A 417 -21.34 64.95 -32.17
N ALA A 418 -22.40 65.77 -32.12
CA ALA A 418 -23.34 65.95 -33.19
C ALA A 418 -22.78 66.91 -34.27
N GLU A 419 -23.45 67.04 -35.43
CA GLU A 419 -23.00 67.90 -36.54
C GLU A 419 -22.89 69.37 -36.14
N ASP A 420 -23.69 69.83 -35.17
CA ASP A 420 -23.64 71.19 -34.64
C ASP A 420 -22.56 71.43 -33.56
N GLY A 421 -21.83 70.34 -33.24
CA GLY A 421 -20.75 70.38 -32.23
C GLY A 421 -21.29 70.24 -30.80
N SER A 422 -22.54 70.00 -30.56
CA SER A 422 -23.11 69.64 -29.25
C SER A 422 -22.84 68.19 -28.90
N ILE A 423 -22.86 67.88 -27.62
CA ILE A 423 -22.72 66.52 -27.06
C ILE A 423 -23.87 66.32 -26.08
N SER A 424 -24.80 65.45 -26.40
CA SER A 424 -25.92 65.11 -25.52
C SER A 424 -25.74 63.67 -25.06
N VAL A 425 -25.78 63.46 -23.74
CA VAL A 425 -25.62 62.12 -23.11
C VAL A 425 -26.76 61.90 -22.13
N GLU A 426 -27.50 60.85 -22.35
CA GLU A 426 -28.56 60.37 -21.46
C GLU A 426 -28.11 59.14 -20.70
N LEU A 427 -28.19 59.13 -19.36
CA LEU A 427 -27.94 57.95 -18.55
C LEU A 427 -29.21 57.55 -17.78
N GLY A 428 -29.66 56.35 -18.03
CA GLY A 428 -30.82 55.76 -17.37
C GLY A 428 -30.38 54.53 -16.54
N VAL A 429 -30.99 54.40 -15.35
CA VAL A 429 -30.86 53.19 -14.52
C VAL A 429 -32.24 52.77 -14.08
N TYR A 430 -32.63 51.55 -14.45
CA TYR A 430 -33.97 51.02 -14.18
C TYR A 430 -33.99 49.52 -13.90
N GLU A 431 -34.99 49.07 -13.20
CA GLU A 431 -35.25 47.68 -12.94
C GLU A 431 -36.30 47.14 -13.94
N LYS A 432 -36.06 45.95 -14.52
CA LYS A 432 -36.98 45.26 -15.37
C LYS A 432 -36.90 43.76 -15.14
N ALA A 433 -38.01 43.13 -14.79
CA ALA A 433 -38.12 41.68 -14.57
C ALA A 433 -37.10 41.11 -13.53
N GLY A 434 -36.80 41.90 -12.48
CA GLY A 434 -35.84 41.49 -11.44
C GLY A 434 -34.35 41.59 -11.84
N GLU A 435 -34.06 42.27 -12.93
CA GLU A 435 -32.70 42.53 -13.42
C GLU A 435 -32.48 44.06 -13.50
N LEU A 436 -31.27 44.49 -13.30
CA LEU A 436 -30.85 45.89 -13.39
C LEU A 436 -30.36 46.20 -14.79
N PHE A 437 -30.85 47.26 -15.35
CA PHE A 437 -30.41 47.79 -16.63
C PHE A 437 -29.82 49.20 -16.44
N ILE A 438 -28.67 49.42 -17.06
CA ILE A 438 -27.98 50.72 -17.14
C ILE A 438 -27.87 51.06 -18.62
N SER A 439 -28.49 52.15 -19.03
CA SER A 439 -28.48 52.62 -20.40
C SER A 439 -27.71 53.93 -20.49
N VAL A 440 -26.76 54.02 -21.41
CA VAL A 440 -26.07 55.29 -21.76
C VAL A 440 -26.29 55.53 -23.24
N ALA A 441 -26.94 56.64 -23.58
CA ALA A 441 -27.23 57.00 -24.96
C ALA A 441 -26.56 58.35 -25.29
N ASN A 442 -26.16 58.53 -26.52
CA ASN A 442 -25.72 59.79 -27.09
C ASN A 442 -26.33 60.02 -28.48
N ASP A 443 -26.55 61.26 -28.84
CA ASP A 443 -27.14 61.71 -30.09
C ASP A 443 -26.10 62.03 -31.22
N GLY A 444 -24.87 61.60 -31.04
CA GLY A 444 -23.83 61.75 -32.05
C GLY A 444 -24.03 60.89 -33.29
N LEU A 445 -23.06 60.98 -34.22
CA LEU A 445 -23.09 60.18 -35.43
C LEU A 445 -23.19 58.67 -35.12
N PRO A 446 -24.11 57.93 -35.78
CA PRO A 446 -24.28 56.50 -35.56
C PRO A 446 -23.01 55.72 -35.96
N ILE A 447 -22.74 54.63 -35.25
CA ILE A 447 -21.66 53.72 -35.59
C ILE A 447 -21.94 53.07 -36.95
N PRO A 448 -21.02 53.10 -37.92
CA PRO A 448 -21.18 52.46 -39.22
C PRO A 448 -21.57 50.99 -39.06
N PRO A 449 -22.49 50.43 -39.88
CA PRO A 449 -23.02 49.06 -39.73
C PRO A 449 -21.92 47.98 -39.67
N GLU A 450 -20.85 48.11 -40.43
CA GLU A 450 -19.73 47.17 -40.43
C GLU A 450 -18.98 47.17 -39.08
N GLN A 451 -18.72 48.38 -38.53
CA GLN A 451 -18.02 48.51 -37.22
C GLN A 451 -18.94 48.07 -36.07
N LEU A 452 -20.24 48.30 -36.16
CA LEU A 452 -21.21 47.84 -35.19
C LEU A 452 -21.26 46.29 -35.16
N GLN A 453 -21.25 45.68 -36.33
CA GLN A 453 -21.22 44.22 -36.46
C GLN A 453 -19.93 43.61 -35.91
N GLU A 454 -18.79 44.28 -36.19
CA GLU A 454 -17.48 43.87 -35.61
C GLU A 454 -17.51 43.99 -34.08
N LEU A 455 -17.97 45.10 -33.51
CA LEU A 455 -18.10 45.28 -32.07
C LEU A 455 -19.00 44.22 -31.43
N GLN A 456 -20.19 43.95 -32.03
CA GLN A 456 -21.08 42.94 -31.52
C GLN A 456 -20.52 41.54 -31.60
N SER A 457 -19.67 41.25 -32.62
CA SER A 457 -18.96 39.97 -32.75
C SER A 457 -17.88 39.83 -31.69
N LEU A 458 -17.11 40.89 -31.41
CA LEU A 458 -16.13 40.96 -30.34
C LEU A 458 -16.76 40.72 -28.97
N LEU A 459 -17.91 41.29 -28.69
CA LEU A 459 -18.63 41.07 -27.43
C LEU A 459 -19.11 39.62 -27.27
N LYS A 460 -19.35 38.89 -28.35
CA LYS A 460 -19.72 37.48 -28.33
C LYS A 460 -18.52 36.55 -28.27
N GLY A 461 -17.35 36.97 -28.73
CA GLY A 461 -16.10 36.20 -28.75
C GLY A 461 -15.36 36.16 -27.40
N ARG A 462 -14.25 35.40 -27.38
CA ARG A 462 -13.31 35.33 -26.24
C ARG A 462 -11.98 36.04 -26.51
N ASP A 463 -11.80 36.58 -27.69
CA ASP A 463 -10.53 37.20 -28.10
C ASP A 463 -10.40 38.61 -27.53
N ASN A 464 -9.16 38.97 -27.15
CA ASN A 464 -8.84 40.30 -26.64
C ASN A 464 -8.76 41.29 -27.79
N PRO A 465 -9.62 42.30 -27.89
CA PRO A 465 -9.54 43.30 -28.94
C PRO A 465 -8.42 44.28 -28.71
N THR A 466 -7.80 44.77 -29.79
CA THR A 466 -6.85 45.90 -29.77
C THR A 466 -7.57 47.24 -29.82
N VAL A 467 -8.85 47.27 -30.23
CA VAL A 467 -9.70 48.44 -30.37
C VAL A 467 -10.98 48.21 -29.54
N HIS A 468 -11.63 49.28 -29.08
CA HIS A 468 -12.84 49.26 -28.23
C HIS A 468 -12.67 48.60 -26.84
N THR A 469 -11.51 48.74 -26.26
CA THR A 469 -11.13 48.05 -25.01
C THR A 469 -12.00 48.41 -23.81
N GLY A 470 -12.54 49.61 -23.71
CA GLY A 470 -13.36 50.06 -22.59
C GLY A 470 -14.69 49.31 -22.46
N ILE A 471 -15.49 49.25 -23.52
CA ILE A 471 -16.80 48.54 -23.54
C ILE A 471 -16.57 47.03 -23.39
N TYR A 472 -15.59 46.47 -24.09
CA TYR A 472 -15.23 45.04 -23.98
C TYR A 472 -14.83 44.69 -22.56
N ASN A 473 -14.02 45.48 -21.89
CA ASN A 473 -13.57 45.21 -20.51
C ASN A 473 -14.77 45.23 -19.54
N VAL A 474 -15.70 46.16 -19.67
CA VAL A 474 -16.95 46.14 -18.89
C VAL A 474 -17.77 44.92 -19.18
N HIS A 475 -17.98 44.55 -20.45
CA HIS A 475 -18.72 43.33 -20.85
C HIS A 475 -18.07 42.05 -20.25
N ARG A 476 -16.77 41.91 -20.42
CA ARG A 476 -16.02 40.74 -19.93
C ARG A 476 -16.07 40.64 -18.40
N ARG A 477 -15.94 41.79 -17.71
CA ARG A 477 -16.03 41.86 -16.26
C ARG A 477 -17.40 41.45 -15.73
N LEU A 478 -18.49 41.92 -16.35
CA LEU A 478 -19.84 41.54 -15.98
C LEU A 478 -20.09 40.04 -16.16
N ARG A 479 -19.62 39.47 -17.25
CA ARG A 479 -19.73 38.01 -17.49
C ARG A 479 -18.90 37.19 -16.51
N LEU A 480 -17.70 37.63 -16.12
CA LEU A 480 -16.88 36.95 -15.12
C LEU A 480 -17.50 37.01 -13.72
N MET A 481 -18.13 38.15 -13.36
CA MET A 481 -18.73 38.32 -12.04
C MET A 481 -20.09 37.64 -11.90
N TYR A 482 -20.93 37.74 -12.94
CA TYR A 482 -22.34 37.38 -12.83
C TYR A 482 -22.78 36.25 -13.78
N GLY A 483 -21.89 35.81 -14.68
CA GLY A 483 -22.17 34.72 -15.62
C GLY A 483 -22.58 35.20 -17.03
N GLU A 484 -22.58 34.25 -17.96
CA GLU A 484 -22.68 34.48 -19.42
C GLU A 484 -23.96 35.22 -19.91
N ARG A 485 -25.02 35.27 -19.10
CA ARG A 485 -26.28 35.97 -19.44
C ARG A 485 -26.25 37.47 -19.21
N TYR A 486 -25.23 37.97 -18.56
CA TYR A 486 -25.01 39.39 -18.24
C TYR A 486 -23.92 39.97 -19.12
N GLY A 487 -23.89 41.32 -19.24
CA GLY A 487 -22.87 41.98 -20.06
C GLY A 487 -23.40 43.25 -20.69
N VAL A 488 -22.78 43.64 -21.80
CA VAL A 488 -23.07 44.87 -22.54
C VAL A 488 -23.67 44.54 -23.90
N THR A 489 -24.70 45.28 -24.32
CA THR A 489 -25.24 45.33 -25.67
C THR A 489 -25.09 46.74 -26.24
N VAL A 490 -24.85 46.87 -27.54
CA VAL A 490 -24.70 48.17 -28.24
C VAL A 490 -25.68 48.23 -29.39
N HIS A 491 -26.48 49.29 -29.39
CA HIS A 491 -27.41 49.64 -30.44
C HIS A 491 -27.01 50.97 -31.05
N SER A 492 -27.04 51.10 -32.34
CA SER A 492 -26.74 52.37 -33.03
C SER A 492 -27.51 52.45 -34.31
N GLY A 493 -28.04 53.65 -34.63
CA GLY A 493 -28.87 53.88 -35.85
C GLY A 493 -29.42 55.31 -35.87
N GLU A 494 -29.80 55.75 -37.05
CA GLU A 494 -30.49 57.03 -37.24
C GLU A 494 -31.98 56.92 -36.85
N PRO A 495 -32.57 57.94 -36.26
CA PRO A 495 -32.00 59.21 -35.81
C PRO A 495 -31.48 59.18 -34.36
N GLU A 496 -31.45 58.03 -33.70
CA GLU A 496 -31.30 57.87 -32.26
C GLU A 496 -29.86 57.86 -31.76
N GLY A 497 -28.82 57.99 -32.68
CA GLY A 497 -27.41 57.95 -32.29
C GLY A 497 -26.95 56.59 -31.81
N THR A 498 -26.20 56.53 -30.68
CA THR A 498 -25.71 55.27 -30.10
C THR A 498 -26.20 55.06 -28.66
N ARG A 499 -26.71 53.86 -28.38
CA ARG A 499 -27.14 53.43 -27.04
C ARG A 499 -26.36 52.17 -26.61
N VAL A 500 -25.72 52.28 -25.45
CA VAL A 500 -25.02 51.16 -24.79
C VAL A 500 -25.84 50.77 -23.57
N GLU A 501 -26.27 49.52 -23.53
CA GLU A 501 -27.07 48.95 -22.44
C GLU A 501 -26.27 47.87 -21.69
N LEU A 502 -26.19 47.99 -20.38
CA LEU A 502 -25.58 47.01 -19.48
C LEU A 502 -26.69 46.27 -18.76
N LYS A 503 -26.60 44.97 -18.72
CA LYS A 503 -27.48 44.08 -18.02
C LYS A 503 -26.76 43.40 -16.84
N LEU A 504 -27.30 43.56 -15.63
CA LEU A 504 -26.76 43.01 -14.38
C LEU A 504 -27.83 42.30 -13.56
N PRO A 505 -27.48 41.43 -12.59
CA PRO A 505 -28.45 41.00 -11.59
C PRO A 505 -28.83 42.15 -10.67
N LEU A 506 -30.07 42.17 -10.20
CA LEU A 506 -30.46 43.11 -9.15
C LEU A 506 -29.91 42.61 -7.81
N CYS A 507 -28.73 43.09 -7.40
CA CYS A 507 -28.13 42.82 -6.12
C CYS A 507 -28.54 43.93 -5.12
N THR A 508 -29.29 43.57 -4.10
CA THR A 508 -29.76 44.49 -3.04
C THR A 508 -29.12 44.19 -1.69
#